data_fdc89c0dd13c656c2da3b314e2e25331
#
_entry.id   fdc89c0dd13c656c2da3b314e2e25331
#
_cell.length_a   1.000
_cell.length_b   1.000
_cell.length_c   1.000
_cell.angle_alpha   90.00
_cell.angle_beta   90.00
_cell.angle_gamma   90.00
#
_symmetry.space_group_name_H-M   'P 1'
#
loop_
_entity.id
_entity.type
_entity.pdbx_description
1 polymer ?
#
loop_
_entity_poly.entity_id
_entity_poly.type
_entity_poly.pdbx_seq_one_letter_code
_entity_poly.pdbx_strand_id
1 'polypeptide(L)'
;IPMRHRSVVPLLALILMLPASSGAQDTRPGIAVMPFQNGGSYGQDKENFDALERGIAGMLISELSQNPAARVVERENVQRLLDEQDLGADGRVDAATAAKVGKLVGARYMVMGTFVDLYGRFRVDARLVDVETSEILKVVRSDPKLEKREEMFRLLQALAERLMAESKLPPLSSEVSQAAKARNVPTEALTYYSRALLYQDRGDKAKATEYFNKAITAFPNYAEAQEGLKKVSGA
;
A
#
# COMPACT_ATOMS: atom_id res chain seq x y z
N ILE A 1 -18.27 7.29 86.27
CA ILE A 1 -17.97 6.48 85.05
C ILE A 1 -17.83 7.46 83.89
N PRO A 2 -16.61 7.71 83.34
CA PRO A 2 -16.44 8.68 82.24
C PRO A 2 -16.65 7.96 80.87
N MET A 3 -17.48 8.59 80.03
CA MET A 3 -17.70 8.26 78.64
C MET A 3 -16.50 8.66 77.81
N ARG A 4 -15.88 7.69 77.11
CA ARG A 4 -14.81 7.95 76.15
C ARG A 4 -15.42 8.31 74.78
N HIS A 5 -15.28 9.56 74.34
CA HIS A 5 -15.55 9.94 72.98
C HIS A 5 -14.50 9.35 72.02
N ARG A 6 -14.93 8.51 71.08
CA ARG A 6 -14.12 8.04 69.96
C ARG A 6 -14.23 9.07 68.83
N SER A 7 -13.17 9.78 68.61
CA SER A 7 -13.05 10.63 67.43
C SER A 7 -12.89 9.78 66.18
N VAL A 8 -13.82 9.90 65.27
CA VAL A 8 -13.75 9.30 63.91
C VAL A 8 -13.08 10.34 63.01
N VAL A 9 -11.87 10.04 62.57
CA VAL A 9 -11.16 10.86 61.58
C VAL A 9 -11.63 10.44 60.18
N PRO A 10 -12.19 11.32 59.34
CA PRO A 10 -12.56 10.95 57.98
C PRO A 10 -11.29 10.86 57.14
N LEU A 11 -11.05 9.70 56.58
CA LEU A 11 -9.99 9.42 55.59
C LEU A 11 -10.38 10.11 54.26
N LEU A 12 -9.80 11.27 53.97
CA LEU A 12 -10.01 11.99 52.72
C LEU A 12 -9.24 11.25 51.61
N ALA A 13 -9.95 10.46 50.80
CA ALA A 13 -9.38 9.76 49.63
C ALA A 13 -9.05 10.82 48.57
N LEU A 14 -7.78 11.15 48.43
CA LEU A 14 -7.24 11.99 47.35
C LEU A 14 -7.26 11.16 46.03
N ILE A 15 -8.30 11.34 45.23
CA ILE A 15 -8.35 10.76 43.88
C ILE A 15 -7.36 11.54 42.99
N LEU A 16 -6.20 10.93 42.73
CA LEU A 16 -5.23 11.41 41.76
C LEU A 16 -5.83 11.22 40.36
N MET A 17 -6.42 12.29 39.80
CA MET A 17 -6.75 12.32 38.37
C MET A 17 -5.46 12.37 37.55
N LEU A 18 -5.00 11.21 37.06
CA LEU A 18 -3.98 11.15 36.02
C LEU A 18 -4.59 11.72 34.74
N PRO A 19 -3.93 12.68 34.09
CA PRO A 19 -4.37 13.14 32.78
C PRO A 19 -4.28 11.93 31.82
N ALA A 20 -5.42 11.49 31.31
CA ALA A 20 -5.45 10.57 30.18
C ALA A 20 -4.82 11.30 28.99
N SER A 21 -3.61 10.94 28.63
CA SER A 21 -3.00 11.35 27.37
C SER A 21 -3.84 10.77 26.25
N SER A 22 -4.83 11.54 25.78
CA SER A 22 -5.52 11.27 24.53
C SER A 22 -4.48 11.38 23.42
N GLY A 23 -3.84 10.27 23.06
CA GLY A 23 -3.09 10.22 21.83
C GLY A 23 -4.03 10.69 20.73
N ALA A 24 -3.70 11.78 20.05
CA ALA A 24 -4.50 12.28 18.93
C ALA A 24 -4.64 11.15 17.91
N GLN A 25 -5.85 10.62 17.79
CA GLN A 25 -6.15 9.58 16.83
C GLN A 25 -5.93 10.17 15.43
N ASP A 26 -5.11 9.51 14.61
CA ASP A 26 -4.86 9.95 13.23
C ASP A 26 -6.17 9.90 12.44
N THR A 27 -6.71 11.09 12.14
CA THR A 27 -7.99 11.25 11.44
C THR A 27 -7.86 11.19 9.93
N ARG A 28 -6.63 11.09 9.39
CA ARG A 28 -6.41 10.97 7.96
C ARG A 28 -7.03 9.68 7.42
N PRO A 29 -7.71 9.72 6.25
CA PRO A 29 -8.25 8.51 5.67
C PRO A 29 -7.14 7.50 5.37
N GLY A 30 -7.32 6.28 5.85
CA GLY A 30 -6.44 5.16 5.54
C GLY A 30 -6.68 4.67 4.12
N ILE A 31 -5.62 4.48 3.34
CA ILE A 31 -5.68 3.87 2.01
C ILE A 31 -4.80 2.62 2.02
N ALA A 32 -5.35 1.50 1.59
CA ALA A 32 -4.61 0.26 1.39
C ALA A 32 -4.70 -0.18 -0.07
N VAL A 33 -3.64 -0.82 -0.55
CA VAL A 33 -3.56 -1.30 -1.93
C VAL A 33 -3.35 -2.81 -1.90
N MET A 34 -4.18 -3.53 -2.63
CA MET A 34 -4.04 -4.98 -2.81
C MET A 34 -3.07 -5.30 -3.95
N PRO A 35 -2.46 -6.49 -3.96
CA PRO A 35 -1.80 -6.98 -5.16
C PRO A 35 -2.72 -6.89 -6.37
N PHE A 36 -2.19 -6.44 -7.50
CA PHE A 36 -2.95 -6.35 -8.74
C PHE A 36 -3.01 -7.69 -9.44
N GLN A 37 -4.16 -8.06 -9.96
CA GLN A 37 -4.36 -9.34 -10.61
C GLN A 37 -3.90 -9.29 -12.07
N ASN A 38 -3.26 -10.36 -12.52
CA ASN A 38 -2.95 -10.54 -13.93
C ASN A 38 -4.24 -10.87 -14.73
N GLY A 39 -4.62 -9.98 -15.63
CA GLY A 39 -5.82 -10.07 -16.46
C GLY A 39 -5.64 -10.88 -17.74
N GLY A 40 -4.62 -11.74 -17.83
CA GLY A 40 -4.35 -12.57 -19.02
C GLY A 40 -3.20 -12.02 -19.88
N SER A 41 -2.04 -11.81 -19.25
CA SER A 41 -0.83 -11.29 -19.91
C SER A 41 -0.07 -12.38 -20.69
N TYR A 42 0.64 -11.98 -21.75
CA TYR A 42 1.46 -12.82 -22.60
C TYR A 42 2.80 -12.16 -22.94
N GLY A 43 3.79 -12.97 -23.32
CA GLY A 43 5.09 -12.49 -23.82
C GLY A 43 6.19 -12.39 -22.77
N GLN A 44 5.93 -12.84 -21.54
CA GLN A 44 6.92 -13.03 -20.49
C GLN A 44 6.67 -14.36 -19.76
N ASP A 45 7.62 -14.75 -18.89
CA ASP A 45 7.40 -15.87 -17.99
C ASP A 45 6.36 -15.54 -16.90
N LYS A 46 5.74 -16.59 -16.38
CA LYS A 46 4.71 -16.46 -15.34
C LYS A 46 5.24 -15.72 -14.09
N GLU A 47 6.48 -15.96 -13.70
CA GLU A 47 7.08 -15.36 -12.51
C GLU A 47 7.20 -13.82 -12.64
N ASN A 48 7.46 -13.30 -13.85
CA ASN A 48 7.45 -11.85 -14.07
C ASN A 48 6.07 -11.26 -13.86
N PHE A 49 5.02 -11.94 -14.32
CA PHE A 49 3.65 -11.47 -14.10
C PHE A 49 3.25 -11.57 -12.62
N ASP A 50 3.55 -12.69 -11.96
CA ASP A 50 3.32 -12.85 -10.52
C ASP A 50 4.06 -11.77 -9.70
N ALA A 51 5.26 -11.37 -10.13
CA ALA A 51 6.02 -10.30 -9.52
C ALA A 51 5.37 -8.93 -9.74
N LEU A 52 4.88 -8.65 -10.96
CA LEU A 52 4.21 -7.38 -11.29
C LEU A 52 2.95 -7.14 -10.46
N GLU A 53 2.23 -8.16 -10.04
CA GLU A 53 1.09 -8.02 -9.12
C GLU A 53 1.47 -7.23 -7.86
N ARG A 54 2.65 -7.51 -7.32
CA ARG A 54 3.20 -6.89 -6.12
C ARG A 54 3.88 -5.56 -6.42
N GLY A 55 4.61 -5.52 -7.53
CA GLY A 55 5.34 -4.32 -7.95
C GLY A 55 4.40 -3.15 -8.24
N ILE A 56 3.28 -3.37 -8.92
CA ILE A 56 2.27 -2.36 -9.19
C ILE A 56 1.69 -1.82 -7.87
N ALA A 57 1.34 -2.72 -6.94
CA ALA A 57 0.84 -2.32 -5.63
C ALA A 57 1.89 -1.49 -4.85
N GLY A 58 3.15 -1.94 -4.81
CA GLY A 58 4.23 -1.23 -4.16
C GLY A 58 4.46 0.17 -4.72
N MET A 59 4.43 0.30 -6.05
CA MET A 59 4.55 1.61 -6.70
C MET A 59 3.37 2.54 -6.38
N LEU A 60 2.14 2.03 -6.42
CA LEU A 60 0.97 2.84 -6.06
C LEU A 60 1.00 3.27 -4.60
N ILE A 61 1.44 2.42 -3.68
CA ILE A 61 1.64 2.76 -2.27
C ILE A 61 2.63 3.92 -2.15
N SER A 62 3.77 3.86 -2.85
CA SER A 62 4.77 4.91 -2.84
C SER A 62 4.22 6.24 -3.36
N GLU A 63 3.54 6.23 -4.50
CA GLU A 63 2.97 7.44 -5.08
C GLU A 63 1.83 8.03 -4.21
N LEU A 64 0.96 7.20 -3.63
CA LEU A 64 -0.09 7.63 -2.72
C LEU A 64 0.47 8.20 -1.40
N SER A 65 1.58 7.65 -0.91
CA SER A 65 2.26 8.11 0.32
C SER A 65 2.84 9.51 0.23
N GLN A 66 3.02 10.04 -0.97
CA GLN A 66 3.45 11.42 -1.17
C GLN A 66 2.40 12.44 -0.71
N ASN A 67 1.13 12.02 -0.54
CA ASN A 67 0.08 12.90 -0.05
C ASN A 67 0.01 12.86 1.49
N PRO A 68 0.41 13.95 2.17
CA PRO A 68 0.42 13.98 3.65
C PRO A 68 -0.98 13.93 4.26
N ALA A 69 -2.03 14.16 3.47
CA ALA A 69 -3.41 14.08 3.93
C ALA A 69 -3.97 12.64 3.94
N ALA A 70 -3.21 11.67 3.46
CA ALA A 70 -3.56 10.26 3.52
C ALA A 70 -2.63 9.51 4.50
N ARG A 71 -3.17 8.45 5.10
CA ARG A 71 -2.39 7.42 5.79
C ARG A 71 -2.39 6.18 4.91
N VAL A 72 -1.26 5.87 4.31
CA VAL A 72 -1.14 4.69 3.46
C VAL A 72 -0.73 3.48 4.29
N VAL A 73 -1.41 2.35 4.08
CA VAL A 73 -1.13 1.09 4.78
C VAL A 73 0.03 0.39 4.11
N GLU A 74 0.98 -0.09 4.90
CA GLU A 74 2.12 -0.87 4.43
C GLU A 74 1.67 -2.12 3.66
N ARG A 75 2.32 -2.40 2.54
CA ARG A 75 2.02 -3.54 1.68
C ARG A 75 2.03 -4.88 2.44
N GLU A 76 3.04 -5.05 3.29
CA GLU A 76 3.27 -6.26 4.08
C GLU A 76 2.11 -6.57 5.03
N ASN A 77 1.43 -5.55 5.56
CA ASN A 77 0.26 -5.75 6.41
C ASN A 77 -0.93 -6.33 5.63
N VAL A 78 -1.13 -5.85 4.40
CA VAL A 78 -2.15 -6.39 3.49
C VAL A 78 -1.80 -7.82 3.10
N GLN A 79 -0.56 -8.07 2.67
CA GLN A 79 -0.11 -9.38 2.24
C GLN A 79 -0.26 -10.43 3.35
N ARG A 80 0.19 -10.12 4.57
CA ARG A 80 0.06 -11.02 5.71
C ARG A 80 -1.40 -11.43 5.96
N LEU A 81 -2.35 -10.51 5.87
CA LEU A 81 -3.77 -10.84 6.05
C LEU A 81 -4.33 -11.69 4.91
N LEU A 82 -3.86 -11.49 3.68
CA LEU A 82 -4.24 -12.33 2.56
C LEU A 82 -3.75 -13.77 2.78
N ASP A 83 -2.51 -13.93 3.24
CA ASP A 83 -1.91 -15.24 3.52
C ASP A 83 -2.60 -15.93 4.72
N GLU A 84 -2.85 -15.20 5.82
CA GLU A 84 -3.50 -15.73 7.03
C GLU A 84 -4.95 -16.20 6.81
N GLN A 85 -5.65 -15.56 5.87
CA GLN A 85 -7.06 -15.86 5.62
C GLN A 85 -7.30 -16.67 4.35
N ASP A 86 -6.23 -17.12 3.69
CA ASP A 86 -6.29 -17.82 2.39
C ASP A 86 -7.14 -17.07 1.34
N LEU A 87 -7.16 -15.72 1.50
CA LEU A 87 -7.90 -14.83 0.61
C LEU A 87 -7.05 -14.55 -0.62
N GLY A 88 -7.46 -15.04 -1.74
CA GLY A 88 -6.73 -14.89 -2.99
C GLY A 88 -6.17 -16.21 -3.55
N ALA A 89 -6.31 -17.32 -2.86
CA ALA A 89 -5.95 -18.64 -3.35
C ALA A 89 -6.63 -18.95 -4.71
N ASP A 90 -7.85 -18.44 -4.90
CA ASP A 90 -8.62 -18.57 -6.14
C ASP A 90 -8.24 -17.52 -7.21
N GLY A 91 -7.25 -16.65 -6.96
CA GLY A 91 -6.80 -15.61 -7.88
C GLY A 91 -7.85 -14.51 -8.16
N ARG A 92 -8.96 -14.48 -7.44
CA ARG A 92 -10.03 -13.50 -7.62
C ARG A 92 -10.35 -12.81 -6.30
N VAL A 93 -10.08 -11.52 -6.24
CA VAL A 93 -10.49 -10.68 -5.12
C VAL A 93 -11.62 -9.77 -5.60
N ASP A 94 -12.77 -9.87 -4.97
CA ASP A 94 -13.91 -8.99 -5.20
C ASP A 94 -13.92 -7.78 -4.23
N ALA A 95 -14.85 -6.86 -4.43
CA ALA A 95 -14.96 -5.66 -3.59
C ALA A 95 -15.30 -6.00 -2.14
N ALA A 96 -16.05 -7.06 -1.88
CA ALA A 96 -16.41 -7.48 -0.52
C ALA A 96 -15.19 -8.03 0.23
N THR A 97 -14.38 -8.84 -0.42
CA THR A 97 -13.10 -9.33 0.10
C THR A 97 -12.12 -8.18 0.36
N ALA A 98 -12.00 -7.24 -0.60
CA ALA A 98 -11.18 -6.06 -0.42
C ALA A 98 -11.63 -5.22 0.79
N ALA A 99 -12.93 -5.00 0.95
CA ALA A 99 -13.47 -4.28 2.11
C ALA A 99 -13.22 -5.03 3.43
N LYS A 100 -13.32 -6.36 3.44
CA LYS A 100 -13.00 -7.18 4.62
C LYS A 100 -11.55 -7.00 5.05
N VAL A 101 -10.61 -7.10 4.12
CA VAL A 101 -9.18 -6.86 4.39
C VAL A 101 -8.97 -5.42 4.84
N GLY A 102 -9.61 -4.45 4.17
CA GLY A 102 -9.54 -3.04 4.51
C GLY A 102 -9.96 -2.75 5.95
N LYS A 103 -11.03 -3.36 6.44
CA LYS A 103 -11.47 -3.24 7.84
C LYS A 103 -10.39 -3.73 8.81
N LEU A 104 -9.75 -4.85 8.50
CA LEU A 104 -8.72 -5.45 9.35
C LEU A 104 -7.44 -4.60 9.43
N VAL A 105 -7.07 -3.92 8.35
CA VAL A 105 -5.91 -3.00 8.34
C VAL A 105 -6.28 -1.56 8.73
N GLY A 106 -7.54 -1.30 9.06
CA GLY A 106 -8.01 0.04 9.43
C GLY A 106 -7.96 1.04 8.28
N ALA A 107 -8.16 0.59 7.05
CA ALA A 107 -8.26 1.45 5.89
C ALA A 107 -9.69 1.99 5.72
N ARG A 108 -9.82 3.22 5.21
CA ARG A 108 -11.09 3.79 4.75
C ARG A 108 -11.37 3.40 3.29
N TYR A 109 -10.30 3.33 2.50
CA TYR A 109 -10.37 2.98 1.09
C TYR A 109 -9.44 1.83 0.77
N MET A 110 -9.92 0.94 -0.09
CA MET A 110 -9.11 -0.12 -0.68
C MET A 110 -8.94 0.13 -2.18
N VAL A 111 -7.70 0.04 -2.64
CA VAL A 111 -7.39 0.02 -4.08
C VAL A 111 -7.15 -1.43 -4.47
N MET A 112 -7.86 -1.89 -5.47
CA MET A 112 -7.67 -3.17 -6.12
C MET A 112 -7.65 -2.99 -7.63
N GLY A 113 -7.10 -3.94 -8.39
CA GLY A 113 -7.05 -3.76 -9.83
C GLY A 113 -6.54 -4.96 -10.60
N THR A 114 -6.50 -4.77 -11.90
CA THR A 114 -5.98 -5.75 -12.86
C THR A 114 -5.00 -5.07 -13.80
N PHE A 115 -4.05 -5.82 -14.29
CA PHE A 115 -3.18 -5.39 -15.38
C PHE A 115 -3.16 -6.42 -16.50
N VAL A 116 -2.83 -5.96 -17.70
CA VAL A 116 -2.60 -6.81 -18.87
C VAL A 116 -1.32 -6.32 -19.55
N ASP A 117 -0.44 -7.26 -19.87
CA ASP A 117 0.75 -7.04 -20.67
C ASP A 117 0.73 -7.99 -21.86
N LEU A 118 0.59 -7.46 -23.05
CA LEU A 118 0.58 -8.20 -24.30
C LEU A 118 1.83 -7.88 -25.09
N TYR A 119 2.86 -8.69 -24.95
CA TYR A 119 4.14 -8.55 -25.65
C TYR A 119 4.77 -7.14 -25.51
N GLY A 120 4.78 -6.60 -24.28
CA GLY A 120 5.31 -5.27 -24.00
C GLY A 120 4.32 -4.12 -24.24
N ARG A 121 3.04 -4.44 -24.45
CA ARG A 121 1.94 -3.47 -24.48
C ARG A 121 1.15 -3.59 -23.18
N PHE A 122 1.14 -2.53 -22.38
CA PHE A 122 0.69 -2.56 -21.00
C PHE A 122 -0.58 -1.73 -20.77
N ARG A 123 -1.45 -2.25 -19.93
CA ARG A 123 -2.63 -1.56 -19.42
C ARG A 123 -2.83 -1.91 -17.96
N VAL A 124 -3.31 -0.96 -17.17
CA VAL A 124 -3.70 -1.16 -15.79
C VAL A 124 -5.03 -0.48 -15.50
N ASP A 125 -5.90 -1.18 -14.80
CA ASP A 125 -7.21 -0.70 -14.36
C ASP A 125 -7.29 -0.85 -12.84
N ALA A 126 -7.65 0.21 -12.12
CA ALA A 126 -7.83 0.19 -10.67
C ALA A 126 -9.28 0.50 -10.29
N ARG A 127 -9.69 -0.03 -9.15
CA ARG A 127 -10.98 0.24 -8.50
C ARG A 127 -10.73 0.78 -7.11
N LEU A 128 -11.40 1.86 -6.79
CA LEU A 128 -11.44 2.41 -5.44
C LEU A 128 -12.69 1.87 -4.75
N VAL A 129 -12.51 1.17 -3.64
CA VAL A 129 -13.58 0.56 -2.85
C VAL A 129 -13.70 1.30 -1.53
N ASP A 130 -14.91 1.66 -1.16
CA ASP A 130 -15.24 2.13 0.18
C ASP A 130 -15.31 0.91 1.12
N VAL A 131 -14.49 0.92 2.16
CA VAL A 131 -14.37 -0.20 3.11
C VAL A 131 -15.61 -0.36 3.98
N GLU A 132 -16.32 0.73 4.26
CA GLU A 132 -17.51 0.71 5.11
C GLU A 132 -18.72 0.12 4.39
N THR A 133 -18.95 0.55 3.14
CA THR A 133 -20.12 0.12 2.33
C THR A 133 -19.82 -1.08 1.44
N SER A 134 -18.56 -1.41 1.21
CA SER A 134 -18.10 -2.42 0.24
C SER A 134 -18.44 -2.07 -1.22
N GLU A 135 -18.74 -0.80 -1.49
CA GLU A 135 -19.08 -0.33 -2.83
C GLU A 135 -17.83 0.12 -3.61
N ILE A 136 -17.83 -0.14 -4.91
CA ILE A 136 -16.85 0.43 -5.82
C ILE A 136 -17.22 1.89 -6.09
N LEU A 137 -16.49 2.82 -5.48
CA LEU A 137 -16.73 4.25 -5.68
C LEU A 137 -16.35 4.69 -7.08
N LYS A 138 -15.25 4.14 -7.61
CA LYS A 138 -14.73 4.53 -8.91
C LYS A 138 -13.93 3.42 -9.57
N VAL A 139 -14.00 3.37 -10.89
CA VAL A 139 -13.07 2.62 -11.73
C VAL A 139 -12.18 3.61 -12.45
N VAL A 140 -10.89 3.58 -12.15
CA VAL A 140 -9.86 4.40 -12.81
C VAL A 140 -9.12 3.51 -13.79
N ARG A 141 -9.20 3.83 -15.06
CA ARG A 141 -8.57 3.06 -16.13
C ARG A 141 -7.41 3.85 -16.72
N SER A 142 -6.33 3.18 -17.07
CA SER A 142 -5.35 3.74 -17.99
C SER A 142 -5.99 3.94 -19.38
N ASP A 143 -5.28 4.56 -20.32
CA ASP A 143 -5.80 4.75 -21.69
C ASP A 143 -6.30 3.41 -22.25
N PRO A 144 -7.45 3.35 -22.96
CA PRO A 144 -7.92 2.13 -23.62
C PRO A 144 -6.92 1.56 -24.64
N LYS A 145 -6.02 2.38 -25.16
CA LYS A 145 -4.88 1.90 -25.94
C LYS A 145 -3.85 1.30 -24.96
N LEU A 146 -3.35 0.12 -25.32
CA LEU A 146 -2.22 -0.46 -24.60
C LEU A 146 -0.98 0.41 -24.81
N GLU A 147 -0.43 0.95 -23.75
CA GLU A 147 0.81 1.72 -23.77
C GLU A 147 2.04 0.82 -23.83
N LYS A 148 3.19 1.40 -24.21
CA LYS A 148 4.44 0.65 -24.14
C LYS A 148 4.80 0.37 -22.69
N ARG A 149 5.39 -0.79 -22.42
CA ARG A 149 5.82 -1.17 -21.05
C ARG A 149 6.80 -0.16 -20.46
N GLU A 150 7.60 0.49 -21.31
CA GLU A 150 8.54 1.54 -20.90
C GLU A 150 7.85 2.75 -20.25
N GLU A 151 6.56 2.95 -20.52
CA GLU A 151 5.75 4.01 -19.92
C GLU A 151 5.02 3.56 -18.63
N MET A 152 5.25 2.32 -18.17
CA MET A 152 4.56 1.73 -17.01
C MET A 152 4.63 2.63 -15.77
N PHE A 153 5.81 3.17 -15.46
CA PHE A 153 5.97 4.04 -14.30
C PHE A 153 5.06 5.27 -14.38
N ARG A 154 5.03 5.94 -15.53
CA ARG A 154 4.18 7.12 -15.76
C ARG A 154 2.69 6.80 -15.70
N LEU A 155 2.31 5.64 -16.21
CA LEU A 155 0.92 5.16 -16.10
C LEU A 155 0.51 4.97 -14.64
N LEU A 156 1.38 4.40 -13.82
CA LEU A 156 1.10 4.19 -12.39
C LEU A 156 1.05 5.52 -11.62
N GLN A 157 1.91 6.49 -11.96
CA GLN A 157 1.83 7.85 -11.39
C GLN A 157 0.49 8.52 -11.72
N ALA A 158 0.10 8.52 -12.99
CA ALA A 158 -1.16 9.10 -13.41
C ALA A 158 -2.37 8.39 -12.76
N LEU A 159 -2.26 7.08 -12.56
CA LEU A 159 -3.29 6.29 -11.86
C LEU A 159 -3.38 6.71 -10.39
N ALA A 160 -2.26 6.88 -9.70
CA ALA A 160 -2.21 7.33 -8.30
C ALA A 160 -2.80 8.74 -8.14
N GLU A 161 -2.44 9.69 -9.01
CA GLU A 161 -3.02 11.05 -9.00
C GLU A 161 -4.55 11.00 -9.11
N ARG A 162 -5.09 10.18 -10.02
CA ARG A 162 -6.55 10.02 -10.19
C ARG A 162 -7.19 9.34 -8.98
N LEU A 163 -6.56 8.32 -8.40
CA LEU A 163 -7.05 7.67 -7.18
C LEU A 163 -7.10 8.64 -6.00
N MET A 164 -6.11 9.50 -5.84
CA MET A 164 -6.11 10.54 -4.80
C MET A 164 -7.26 11.52 -4.99
N ALA A 165 -7.50 11.99 -6.22
CA ALA A 165 -8.61 12.90 -6.52
C ALA A 165 -9.99 12.25 -6.22
N GLU A 166 -10.18 10.99 -6.61
CA GLU A 166 -11.42 10.25 -6.36
C GLU A 166 -11.62 9.90 -4.87
N SER A 167 -10.55 9.79 -4.10
CA SER A 167 -10.58 9.62 -2.63
C SER A 167 -10.86 10.95 -1.89
N LYS A 168 -11.15 12.03 -2.62
CA LYS A 168 -11.39 13.38 -2.07
C LYS A 168 -10.22 13.91 -1.24
N LEU A 169 -9.02 13.46 -1.53
CA LEU A 169 -7.81 14.00 -0.94
C LEU A 169 -7.49 15.37 -1.54
N PRO A 170 -6.94 16.29 -0.75
CA PRO A 170 -6.45 17.54 -1.30
C PRO A 170 -5.35 17.24 -2.34
N PRO A 171 -5.21 18.07 -3.39
CA PRO A 171 -4.16 17.90 -4.37
C PRO A 171 -2.78 18.01 -3.70
N LEU A 172 -1.79 17.35 -4.28
CA LEU A 172 -0.39 17.52 -3.90
C LEU A 172 0.04 18.99 -4.07
N SER A 173 0.94 19.45 -3.21
CA SER A 173 1.57 20.76 -3.45
C SER A 173 2.27 20.78 -4.81
N SER A 174 2.44 21.96 -5.39
CA SER A 174 3.11 22.10 -6.69
C SER A 174 4.53 21.52 -6.68
N GLU A 175 5.25 21.68 -5.58
CA GLU A 175 6.61 21.18 -5.40
C GLU A 175 6.65 19.64 -5.40
N VAL A 176 5.78 19.00 -4.61
CA VAL A 176 5.68 17.54 -4.56
C VAL A 176 5.24 16.98 -5.90
N SER A 177 4.26 17.60 -6.55
CA SER A 177 3.80 17.18 -7.88
C SER A 177 4.88 17.30 -8.95
N GLN A 178 5.68 18.38 -8.93
CA GLN A 178 6.81 18.54 -9.85
C GLN A 178 7.91 17.51 -9.58
N ALA A 179 8.26 17.29 -8.33
CA ALA A 179 9.25 16.27 -7.95
C ALA A 179 8.80 14.86 -8.39
N ALA A 180 7.54 14.53 -8.17
CA ALA A 180 6.96 13.27 -8.64
C ALA A 180 7.09 13.13 -10.16
N LYS A 181 6.70 14.15 -10.93
CA LYS A 181 6.77 14.14 -12.41
C LYS A 181 8.19 14.08 -12.95
N ALA A 182 9.17 14.65 -12.23
CA ALA A 182 10.58 14.59 -12.60
C ALA A 182 11.19 13.19 -12.37
N ARG A 183 10.58 12.38 -11.49
CA ARG A 183 10.98 11.01 -11.22
C ARG A 183 10.59 10.12 -12.40
N ASN A 184 11.51 9.30 -12.85
CA ASN A 184 11.24 8.29 -13.86
C ASN A 184 12.01 7.02 -13.53
N VAL A 185 11.32 6.00 -13.05
CA VAL A 185 11.93 4.71 -12.72
C VAL A 185 11.98 3.86 -13.99
N PRO A 186 13.18 3.41 -14.42
CA PRO A 186 13.30 2.52 -15.57
C PRO A 186 12.51 1.23 -15.36
N THR A 187 11.92 0.72 -16.43
CA THR A 187 11.14 -0.54 -16.40
C THR A 187 11.95 -1.71 -15.89
N GLU A 188 13.23 -1.76 -16.20
CA GLU A 188 14.14 -2.78 -15.69
C GLU A 188 14.25 -2.74 -14.16
N ALA A 189 14.45 -1.54 -13.58
CA ALA A 189 14.49 -1.36 -12.14
C ALA A 189 13.17 -1.75 -11.48
N LEU A 190 12.04 -1.36 -12.10
CA LEU A 190 10.71 -1.74 -11.63
C LEU A 190 10.52 -3.27 -11.67
N THR A 191 10.99 -3.94 -12.71
CA THR A 191 10.92 -5.39 -12.84
C THR A 191 11.71 -6.09 -11.75
N TYR A 192 12.95 -5.64 -11.48
CA TYR A 192 13.75 -6.18 -10.39
C TYR A 192 13.14 -5.91 -9.01
N TYR A 193 12.63 -4.72 -8.78
CA TYR A 193 11.90 -4.40 -7.56
C TYR A 193 10.67 -5.31 -7.35
N SER A 194 9.90 -5.53 -8.40
CA SER A 194 8.74 -6.43 -8.37
C SER A 194 9.14 -7.86 -8.00
N ARG A 195 10.23 -8.39 -8.58
CA ARG A 195 10.77 -9.70 -8.23
C ARG A 195 11.29 -9.76 -6.80
N ALA A 196 11.92 -8.68 -6.31
CA ALA A 196 12.35 -8.61 -4.92
C ALA A 196 11.17 -8.75 -3.96
N LEU A 197 10.05 -8.05 -4.22
CA LEU A 197 8.83 -8.17 -3.42
C LEU A 197 8.23 -9.58 -3.47
N LEU A 198 8.22 -10.22 -4.65
CA LEU A 198 7.75 -11.60 -4.79
C LEU A 198 8.56 -12.57 -3.92
N TYR A 199 9.89 -12.47 -3.94
CA TYR A 199 10.74 -13.34 -3.12
C TYR A 199 10.68 -12.98 -1.64
N GLN A 200 10.48 -11.71 -1.30
CA GLN A 200 10.22 -11.29 0.09
C GLN A 200 8.95 -11.96 0.63
N ASP A 201 7.84 -11.97 -0.13
CA ASP A 201 6.60 -12.62 0.27
C ASP A 201 6.74 -14.14 0.40
N ARG A 202 7.58 -14.75 -0.45
CA ARG A 202 7.92 -16.19 -0.37
C ARG A 202 8.88 -16.53 0.78
N GLY A 203 9.38 -15.55 1.54
CA GLY A 203 10.35 -15.73 2.61
C GLY A 203 11.78 -16.03 2.12
N ASP A 204 12.04 -15.96 0.81
CA ASP A 204 13.37 -16.14 0.21
C ASP A 204 14.18 -14.84 0.32
N LYS A 205 14.73 -14.61 1.52
CA LYS A 205 15.52 -13.40 1.82
C LYS A 205 16.74 -13.24 0.91
N ALA A 206 17.37 -14.34 0.51
CA ALA A 206 18.57 -14.29 -0.34
C ALA A 206 18.23 -13.73 -1.73
N LYS A 207 17.20 -14.27 -2.37
CA LYS A 207 16.76 -13.76 -3.66
C LYS A 207 16.14 -12.36 -3.56
N ALA A 208 15.38 -12.08 -2.51
CA ALA A 208 14.84 -10.73 -2.30
C ALA A 208 15.99 -9.70 -2.22
N THR A 209 17.04 -9.99 -1.43
CA THR A 209 18.24 -9.14 -1.35
C THR A 209 18.93 -8.98 -2.71
N GLU A 210 19.10 -10.06 -3.45
CA GLU A 210 19.71 -10.03 -4.79
C GLU A 210 18.93 -9.10 -5.73
N TYR A 211 17.60 -9.25 -5.77
CA TYR A 211 16.77 -8.45 -6.68
C TYR A 211 16.61 -7.00 -6.25
N PHE A 212 16.58 -6.68 -4.95
CA PHE A 212 16.65 -5.30 -4.50
C PHE A 212 17.97 -4.64 -4.91
N ASN A 213 19.10 -5.34 -4.78
CA ASN A 213 20.38 -4.82 -5.24
C ASN A 213 20.41 -4.61 -6.76
N LYS A 214 19.84 -5.50 -7.57
CA LYS A 214 19.69 -5.29 -9.02
C LYS A 214 18.84 -4.07 -9.34
N ALA A 215 17.73 -3.86 -8.63
CA ALA A 215 16.89 -2.68 -8.80
C ALA A 215 17.65 -1.39 -8.49
N ILE A 216 18.42 -1.36 -7.38
CA ILE A 216 19.26 -0.21 -6.99
C ILE A 216 20.39 0.01 -8.00
N THR A 217 20.99 -1.05 -8.53
CA THR A 217 22.03 -0.93 -9.58
C THR A 217 21.45 -0.32 -10.86
N ALA A 218 20.25 -0.74 -11.27
CA ALA A 218 19.57 -0.21 -12.45
C ALA A 218 19.06 1.23 -12.25
N PHE A 219 18.70 1.59 -11.00
CA PHE A 219 18.27 2.93 -10.63
C PHE A 219 18.75 3.29 -9.21
N PRO A 220 19.92 3.93 -9.05
CA PRO A 220 20.52 4.19 -7.74
C PRO A 220 19.64 4.96 -6.76
N ASN A 221 18.79 5.86 -7.26
CA ASN A 221 17.87 6.68 -6.44
C ASN A 221 16.50 6.00 -6.22
N TYR A 222 16.43 4.66 -6.29
CA TYR A 222 15.21 3.92 -6.07
C TYR A 222 14.94 3.73 -4.58
N ALA A 223 14.30 4.72 -3.95
CA ALA A 223 14.09 4.75 -2.50
C ALA A 223 13.35 3.50 -1.98
N GLU A 224 12.33 3.03 -2.70
CA GLU A 224 11.54 1.85 -2.31
C GLU A 224 12.38 0.57 -2.33
N ALA A 225 13.28 0.44 -3.29
CA ALA A 225 14.18 -0.71 -3.35
C ALA A 225 15.22 -0.65 -2.23
N GLN A 226 15.73 0.55 -1.90
CA GLN A 226 16.65 0.74 -0.77
C GLN A 226 15.97 0.43 0.57
N GLU A 227 14.72 0.86 0.76
CA GLU A 227 13.95 0.55 1.96
C GLU A 227 13.64 -0.96 2.05
N GLY A 228 13.21 -1.57 0.95
CA GLY A 228 12.99 -3.01 0.89
C GLY A 228 14.23 -3.82 1.24
N LEU A 229 15.39 -3.40 0.74
CA LEU A 229 16.68 -4.03 1.05
C LEU A 229 16.99 -3.96 2.56
N LYS A 230 16.77 -2.81 3.20
CA LYS A 230 16.95 -2.66 4.66
C LYS A 230 16.03 -3.59 5.42
N LYS A 231 14.74 -3.67 5.05
CA LYS A 231 13.76 -4.55 5.70
C LYS A 231 14.18 -6.03 5.63
N VAL A 232 14.66 -6.52 4.48
CA VAL A 232 15.05 -7.94 4.34
C VAL A 232 16.39 -8.27 4.96
N SER A 233 17.33 -7.31 5.01
CA SER A 233 18.64 -7.49 5.63
C SER A 233 18.63 -7.34 7.15
N GLY A 234 17.54 -6.84 7.74
CA GLY A 234 17.42 -6.63 9.18
C GLY A 234 18.27 -5.48 9.72
N ALA A 235 18.61 -4.53 8.84
CA ALA A 235 19.43 -3.35 9.15
C ALA A 235 18.55 -2.14 9.50
#